data_ed1a1601ea045be0bfa1a8bbf7facfff
#
_entry.id   ed1a1601ea045be0bfa1a8bbf7facfff
#
_cell.length_a   1.000
_cell.length_b   1.000
_cell.length_c   1.000
_cell.angle_alpha   90.00
_cell.angle_beta   90.00
_cell.angle_gamma   90.00
#
_symmetry.space_group_name_H-M   'P 1'
#
loop_
_entity.id
_entity.type
_entity.pdbx_description
1 polymer ?
#
loop_
_entity_poly.entity_id
_entity_poly.type
_entity_poly.pdbx_seq_one_letter_code
_entity_poly.pdbx_strand_id
1 'polypeptide(L)'
;MSAPPESDVLQIENVPAESASPSGGVVSVWTINRPEKLNALNSEVNTALKSACNWAESDDSVRVIVITGAGPNEPPEGKRQKPNSFVAGADISEFEGKSSVEIRPIFDDNSWEYIWNLTKPTIAMIDGFALGGGSEIALSCDLRLATPRSKFGTPEINL
;
A
#
# COMPACT_ATOMS: atom_id res chain seq x y z
N MET A 1 14.58 -12.32 -13.70
CA MET A 1 13.67 -11.97 -12.59
C MET A 1 14.50 -11.91 -11.33
N SER A 2 14.64 -10.74 -10.73
CA SER A 2 15.27 -10.57 -9.41
C SER A 2 14.25 -10.89 -8.31
N ALA A 3 14.74 -11.30 -7.13
CA ALA A 3 13.84 -11.50 -6.00
C ALA A 3 13.28 -10.14 -5.53
N PRO A 4 11.98 -10.05 -5.19
CA PRO A 4 11.43 -8.85 -4.59
C PRO A 4 12.04 -8.60 -3.20
N PRO A 5 12.03 -7.35 -2.69
CA PRO A 5 12.47 -7.07 -1.34
C PRO A 5 11.60 -7.80 -0.31
N GLU A 6 12.24 -8.38 0.70
CA GLU A 6 11.54 -9.03 1.81
C GLU A 6 11.09 -7.99 2.84
N SER A 7 9.85 -8.13 3.34
CA SER A 7 9.29 -7.27 4.38
C SER A 7 8.11 -7.94 5.07
N ASP A 8 8.02 -7.80 6.39
CA ASP A 8 6.88 -8.30 7.17
C ASP A 8 5.62 -7.45 6.98
N VAL A 9 5.79 -6.15 6.65
CA VAL A 9 4.69 -5.19 6.51
C VAL A 9 4.24 -4.99 5.05
N LEU A 10 4.97 -5.57 4.07
CA LEU A 10 4.63 -5.53 2.65
C LEU A 10 4.93 -6.90 2.01
N GLN A 11 3.90 -7.66 1.75
CA GLN A 11 4.02 -8.95 1.08
C GLN A 11 3.95 -8.74 -0.44
N ILE A 12 4.89 -9.33 -1.19
CA ILE A 12 4.94 -9.24 -2.64
C ILE A 12 4.80 -10.64 -3.24
N GLU A 13 3.76 -10.84 -4.03
CA GLU A 13 3.50 -12.05 -4.78
C GLU A 13 3.56 -11.75 -6.28
N ASN A 14 4.35 -12.53 -7.02
CA ASN A 14 4.46 -12.42 -8.47
C ASN A 14 3.63 -13.51 -9.14
N VAL A 15 2.53 -13.11 -9.79
CA VAL A 15 1.61 -14.00 -10.51
C VAL A 15 1.99 -14.02 -11.98
N PRO A 16 2.32 -15.18 -12.58
CA PRO A 16 2.64 -15.27 -13.99
C PRO A 16 1.49 -14.78 -14.88
N ALA A 17 1.82 -13.97 -15.87
CA ALA A 17 0.86 -13.49 -16.88
C ALA A 17 0.83 -14.44 -18.07
N GLU A 18 0.25 -15.65 -17.91
CA GLU A 18 0.31 -16.75 -18.87
C GLU A 18 -0.30 -16.45 -20.24
N SER A 19 -1.21 -15.51 -20.34
CA SER A 19 -1.97 -15.22 -21.57
C SER A 19 -1.75 -13.83 -22.16
N ALA A 20 -1.01 -12.95 -21.50
CA ALA A 20 -1.01 -11.53 -21.85
C ALA A 20 0.17 -11.10 -22.76
N SER A 21 1.23 -11.88 -22.86
CA SER A 21 2.39 -11.50 -23.69
C SER A 21 3.17 -12.73 -24.16
N PRO A 22 3.57 -12.78 -25.45
CA PRO A 22 4.48 -13.80 -25.96
C PRO A 22 5.87 -13.80 -25.27
N SER A 23 6.25 -12.70 -24.64
CA SER A 23 7.51 -12.53 -23.91
C SER A 23 7.44 -12.93 -22.44
N GLY A 24 6.28 -13.38 -21.95
CA GLY A 24 6.08 -13.66 -20.53
C GLY A 24 5.98 -12.38 -19.68
N GLY A 25 6.09 -12.54 -18.38
CA GLY A 25 6.06 -11.47 -17.38
C GLY A 25 5.16 -11.82 -16.21
N VAL A 26 5.14 -10.95 -15.22
CA VAL A 26 4.34 -11.13 -14.01
C VAL A 26 3.48 -9.91 -13.70
N VAL A 27 2.34 -10.17 -13.07
CA VAL A 27 1.59 -9.19 -12.29
C VAL A 27 2.13 -9.27 -10.86
N SER A 28 2.70 -8.19 -10.37
CA SER A 28 3.23 -8.13 -9.01
C SER A 28 2.17 -7.58 -8.06
N VAL A 29 1.69 -8.40 -7.13
CA VAL A 29 0.67 -8.04 -6.15
C VAL A 29 1.36 -7.69 -4.84
N TRP A 30 1.16 -6.44 -4.39
CA TRP A 30 1.73 -5.87 -3.18
C TRP A 30 0.65 -5.72 -2.12
N THR A 31 0.76 -6.48 -1.06
CA THR A 31 -0.21 -6.46 0.03
C THR A 31 0.40 -5.77 1.25
N ILE A 32 -0.10 -4.58 1.59
CA ILE A 32 0.27 -3.90 2.85
C ILE A 32 -0.31 -4.72 4.00
N ASN A 33 0.56 -5.22 4.88
CA ASN A 33 0.24 -6.26 5.86
C ASN A 33 0.41 -5.76 7.30
N ARG A 34 -0.51 -4.89 7.73
CA ARG A 34 -0.66 -4.43 9.13
C ARG A 34 -2.14 -4.42 9.52
N PRO A 35 -2.86 -5.55 9.41
CA PRO A 35 -4.32 -5.57 9.61
C PRO A 35 -4.74 -5.19 11.03
N GLU A 36 -3.88 -5.38 12.04
CA GLU A 36 -4.10 -4.95 13.43
C GLU A 36 -4.12 -3.41 13.57
N LYS A 37 -3.54 -2.69 12.61
CA LYS A 37 -3.53 -1.21 12.50
C LYS A 37 -4.33 -0.70 11.31
N LEU A 38 -5.25 -1.51 10.76
CA LEU A 38 -6.01 -1.20 9.55
C LEU A 38 -5.11 -0.79 8.37
N ASN A 39 -3.95 -1.42 8.27
CA ASN A 39 -2.92 -1.17 7.25
C ASN A 39 -2.41 0.28 7.22
N ALA A 40 -2.41 0.98 8.37
CA ALA A 40 -1.92 2.34 8.47
C ALA A 40 -0.43 2.44 8.11
N LEU A 41 -0.08 3.56 7.45
CA LEU A 41 1.28 3.85 6.97
C LEU A 41 2.15 4.30 8.14
N ASN A 42 3.18 3.54 8.41
CA ASN A 42 4.29 3.93 9.27
C ASN A 42 5.58 4.05 8.44
N SER A 43 6.67 4.44 9.06
CA SER A 43 7.98 4.60 8.43
C SER A 43 8.46 3.29 7.77
N GLU A 44 8.13 2.13 8.36
CA GLU A 44 8.51 0.82 7.84
C GLU A 44 7.76 0.49 6.53
N VAL A 45 6.43 0.72 6.49
CA VAL A 45 5.61 0.54 5.27
C VAL A 45 6.09 1.48 4.17
N ASN A 46 6.35 2.75 4.49
CA ASN A 46 6.84 3.71 3.50
C ASN A 46 8.19 3.25 2.91
N THR A 47 9.11 2.78 3.75
CA THR A 47 10.40 2.25 3.30
C THR A 47 10.24 1.01 2.44
N ALA A 48 9.37 0.08 2.82
CA ALA A 48 9.09 -1.14 2.07
C ALA A 48 8.49 -0.83 0.69
N LEU A 49 7.51 0.09 0.62
CA LEU A 49 6.90 0.52 -0.64
C LEU A 49 7.94 1.18 -1.57
N LYS A 50 8.79 2.08 -1.06
CA LYS A 50 9.86 2.69 -1.85
C LYS A 50 10.85 1.66 -2.39
N SER A 51 11.23 0.69 -1.56
CA SER A 51 12.11 -0.41 -1.98
C SER A 51 11.45 -1.28 -3.06
N ALA A 52 10.15 -1.57 -2.91
CA ALA A 52 9.39 -2.31 -3.89
C ALA A 52 9.26 -1.56 -5.23
N CYS A 53 9.03 -0.24 -5.20
CA CYS A 53 9.00 0.59 -6.41
C CYS A 53 10.35 0.55 -7.16
N ASN A 54 11.46 0.74 -6.45
CA ASN A 54 12.78 0.70 -7.06
C ASN A 54 13.10 -0.67 -7.66
N TRP A 55 12.74 -1.75 -6.95
CA TRP A 55 12.90 -3.12 -7.45
C TRP A 55 12.06 -3.34 -8.70
N ALA A 56 10.76 -3.02 -8.64
CA ALA A 56 9.85 -3.26 -9.75
C ALA A 56 10.24 -2.45 -10.99
N GLU A 57 10.74 -1.23 -10.83
CA GLU A 57 11.22 -0.41 -11.94
C GLU A 57 12.43 -1.04 -12.64
N SER A 58 13.30 -1.70 -11.88
CA SER A 58 14.52 -2.33 -12.40
C SER A 58 14.31 -3.74 -12.98
N ASP A 59 13.19 -4.41 -12.71
CA ASP A 59 12.92 -5.77 -13.15
C ASP A 59 11.94 -5.80 -14.35
N ASP A 60 12.46 -6.02 -15.54
CA ASP A 60 11.68 -6.06 -16.79
C ASP A 60 10.59 -7.13 -16.81
N SER A 61 10.66 -8.12 -15.94
CA SER A 61 9.63 -9.16 -15.84
C SER A 61 8.35 -8.66 -15.18
N VAL A 62 8.41 -7.62 -14.33
CA VAL A 62 7.24 -6.99 -13.74
C VAL A 62 6.54 -6.15 -14.79
N ARG A 63 5.30 -6.52 -15.13
CA ARG A 63 4.51 -5.85 -16.20
C ARG A 63 3.42 -4.95 -15.66
N VAL A 64 2.85 -5.29 -14.52
CA VAL A 64 1.78 -4.56 -13.84
C VAL A 64 1.97 -4.72 -12.34
N ILE A 65 1.65 -3.70 -11.58
CA ILE A 65 1.67 -3.71 -10.13
C ILE A 65 0.24 -3.54 -9.61
N VAL A 66 -0.16 -4.41 -8.69
CA VAL A 66 -1.44 -4.30 -7.96
C VAL A 66 -1.13 -4.04 -6.50
N ILE A 67 -1.65 -2.96 -5.94
CA ILE A 67 -1.47 -2.61 -4.52
C ILE A 67 -2.80 -2.85 -3.80
N THR A 68 -2.73 -3.54 -2.67
CA THR A 68 -3.90 -3.83 -1.81
C THR A 68 -3.53 -3.82 -0.33
N GLY A 69 -4.53 -3.91 0.54
CA GLY A 69 -4.35 -4.10 1.97
C GLY A 69 -4.73 -5.50 2.42
N ALA A 70 -4.01 -6.06 3.38
CA ALA A 70 -4.37 -7.34 3.99
C ALA A 70 -5.74 -7.27 4.64
N GLY A 71 -6.50 -8.35 4.53
CA GLY A 71 -7.77 -8.51 5.24
C GLY A 71 -7.55 -8.51 6.77
N PRO A 72 -8.60 -8.24 7.55
CA PRO A 72 -8.50 -8.21 9.01
C PRO A 72 -8.18 -9.61 9.56
N ASN A 73 -7.32 -9.65 10.57
CA ASN A 73 -7.05 -10.87 11.32
C ASN A 73 -8.33 -11.39 12.01
N GLU A 74 -8.38 -12.69 12.26
CA GLU A 74 -9.44 -13.27 13.10
C GLU A 74 -9.42 -12.58 14.48
N PRO A 75 -10.59 -12.13 14.97
CA PRO A 75 -10.64 -11.46 16.26
C PRO A 75 -10.42 -12.44 17.39
N PRO A 76 -9.80 -12.02 18.49
CA PRO A 76 -9.81 -12.79 19.72
C PRO A 76 -11.25 -13.11 20.16
N GLU A 77 -11.41 -14.22 20.88
CA GLU A 77 -12.72 -14.64 21.39
C GLU A 77 -13.48 -13.50 22.10
N GLY A 78 -14.73 -13.32 21.74
CA GLY A 78 -15.60 -12.26 22.30
C GLY A 78 -15.36 -10.84 21.74
N LYS A 79 -14.42 -10.65 20.82
CA LYS A 79 -14.22 -9.36 20.15
C LYS A 79 -14.85 -9.35 18.75
N ARG A 80 -15.23 -8.14 18.31
CA ARG A 80 -15.74 -7.95 16.95
C ARG A 80 -14.60 -7.97 15.94
N GLN A 81 -14.88 -8.52 14.75
CA GLN A 81 -14.02 -8.41 13.58
C GLN A 81 -13.75 -6.95 13.26
N LYS A 82 -12.49 -6.61 13.01
CA LYS A 82 -12.13 -5.30 12.47
C LYS A 82 -12.68 -5.15 11.05
N PRO A 83 -13.00 -3.91 10.63
CA PRO A 83 -13.39 -3.67 9.24
C PRO A 83 -12.23 -3.95 8.28
N ASN A 84 -12.56 -4.24 7.03
CA ASN A 84 -11.57 -4.28 5.95
C ASN A 84 -10.97 -2.89 5.76
N SER A 85 -9.71 -2.85 5.41
CA SER A 85 -9.00 -1.62 5.10
C SER A 85 -7.98 -1.86 4.00
N PHE A 86 -8.02 -1.02 2.99
CA PHE A 86 -6.92 -0.86 2.06
C PHE A 86 -5.75 -0.22 2.81
N VAL A 87 -5.90 1.04 3.21
CA VAL A 87 -5.00 1.79 4.08
C VAL A 87 -5.81 2.86 4.83
N ALA A 88 -5.79 2.85 6.14
CA ALA A 88 -6.59 3.78 6.97
C ALA A 88 -5.91 5.12 7.28
N GLY A 89 -4.83 5.46 6.57
CA GLY A 89 -4.08 6.71 6.75
C GLY A 89 -2.72 6.50 7.38
N ALA A 90 -2.11 7.58 7.87
CA ALA A 90 -0.85 7.52 8.58
C ALA A 90 -1.04 6.90 9.98
N ASP A 91 -0.02 6.18 10.46
CA ASP A 91 0.01 5.69 11.84
C ASP A 91 0.35 6.85 12.79
N ILE A 92 -0.69 7.48 13.34
CA ILE A 92 -0.55 8.65 14.21
C ILE A 92 0.29 8.38 15.46
N SER A 93 0.48 7.11 15.87
CA SER A 93 1.35 6.78 17.00
C SER A 93 2.82 7.14 16.75
N GLU A 94 3.24 7.25 15.48
CA GLU A 94 4.59 7.73 15.14
C GLU A 94 4.78 9.25 15.35
N PHE A 95 3.69 10.00 15.50
CA PHE A 95 3.71 11.45 15.71
C PHE A 95 3.61 11.84 17.19
N GLU A 96 3.23 10.90 18.04
CA GLU A 96 3.04 11.15 19.47
C GLU A 96 4.33 11.64 20.12
N GLY A 97 4.25 12.78 20.80
CA GLY A 97 5.38 13.42 21.48
C GLY A 97 6.37 14.16 20.57
N LYS A 98 6.15 14.21 19.25
CA LYS A 98 6.99 14.91 18.30
C LYS A 98 6.45 16.30 17.97
N SER A 99 7.36 17.24 17.76
CA SER A 99 7.05 18.57 17.25
C SER A 99 6.78 18.53 15.72
N SER A 100 6.15 19.59 15.20
CA SER A 100 5.92 19.73 13.75
C SER A 100 7.21 19.71 12.91
N VAL A 101 8.32 20.16 13.49
CA VAL A 101 9.63 20.15 12.82
C VAL A 101 10.17 18.71 12.69
N GLU A 102 9.94 17.87 13.70
CA GLU A 102 10.39 16.48 13.72
C GLU A 102 9.50 15.57 12.86
N ILE A 103 8.23 15.95 12.66
CA ILE A 103 7.28 15.20 11.83
C ILE A 103 7.46 15.51 10.35
N ARG A 104 7.81 16.73 9.99
CA ARG A 104 7.89 17.21 8.59
C ARG A 104 8.69 16.29 7.66
N PRO A 105 9.88 15.78 8.01
CA PRO A 105 10.64 14.89 7.14
C PRO A 105 9.90 13.57 6.79
N ILE A 106 8.96 13.14 7.63
CA ILE A 106 8.14 11.93 7.35
C ILE A 106 7.21 12.15 6.15
N PHE A 107 6.77 13.41 5.94
CA PHE A 107 5.93 13.79 4.81
C PHE A 107 6.74 14.21 3.58
N ASP A 108 7.97 14.68 3.75
CA ASP A 108 8.83 15.14 2.65
C ASP A 108 9.37 13.98 1.80
N ASP A 109 9.48 12.76 2.34
CA ASP A 109 9.93 11.55 1.63
C ASP A 109 8.87 10.44 1.74
N ASN A 110 7.81 10.58 0.99
CA ASN A 110 6.64 9.71 1.03
C ASN A 110 6.60 8.66 -0.09
N SER A 111 5.91 7.54 0.17
CA SER A 111 5.85 6.41 -0.77
C SER A 111 4.94 6.66 -1.98
N TRP A 112 3.92 7.55 -1.88
CA TRP A 112 3.01 7.82 -2.98
C TRP A 112 3.68 8.52 -4.17
N GLU A 113 4.71 9.35 -3.95
CA GLU A 113 5.52 9.91 -5.04
C GLU A 113 6.29 8.83 -5.81
N TYR A 114 6.81 7.82 -5.11
CA TYR A 114 7.48 6.69 -5.76
C TYR A 114 6.51 5.89 -6.62
N ILE A 115 5.28 5.65 -6.13
CA ILE A 115 4.22 4.95 -6.88
C ILE A 115 3.82 5.79 -8.11
N TRP A 116 3.60 7.09 -7.92
CA TRP A 116 3.25 8.02 -9.01
C TRP A 116 4.28 8.05 -10.14
N ASN A 117 5.56 7.93 -9.80
CA ASN A 117 6.68 8.00 -10.76
C ASN A 117 7.02 6.65 -11.41
N LEU A 118 6.33 5.55 -11.07
CA LEU A 118 6.55 4.27 -11.74
C LEU A 118 6.18 4.37 -13.22
N THR A 119 7.02 3.78 -14.08
CA THR A 119 6.75 3.69 -15.53
C THR A 119 5.84 2.51 -15.89
N LYS A 120 5.60 1.63 -14.94
CA LYS A 120 4.75 0.44 -15.09
C LYS A 120 3.33 0.71 -14.61
N PRO A 121 2.31 0.16 -15.31
CA PRO A 121 0.91 0.33 -14.90
C PRO A 121 0.68 -0.12 -13.46
N THR A 122 -0.03 0.70 -12.71
CA THR A 122 -0.37 0.49 -11.30
C THR A 122 -1.88 0.43 -11.09
N ILE A 123 -2.32 -0.51 -10.26
CA ILE A 123 -3.74 -0.70 -9.92
C ILE A 123 -3.89 -0.72 -8.39
N ALA A 124 -4.67 0.21 -7.85
CA ALA A 124 -5.12 0.11 -6.46
C ALA A 124 -6.35 -0.80 -6.38
N MET A 125 -6.23 -1.92 -5.68
CA MET A 125 -7.33 -2.86 -5.40
C MET A 125 -7.84 -2.61 -3.97
N ILE A 126 -8.95 -1.88 -3.86
CA ILE A 126 -9.41 -1.24 -2.63
C ILE A 126 -10.59 -2.01 -2.04
N ASP A 127 -10.42 -2.50 -0.81
CA ASP A 127 -11.48 -3.14 -0.05
C ASP A 127 -11.54 -2.56 1.37
N GLY A 128 -12.60 -1.82 1.67
CA GLY A 128 -12.78 -1.12 2.94
C GLY A 128 -12.22 0.30 2.96
N PHE A 129 -11.52 0.68 4.02
CA PHE A 129 -11.07 2.05 4.22
C PHE A 129 -9.86 2.41 3.34
N ALA A 130 -9.96 3.54 2.65
CA ALA A 130 -8.86 4.24 1.98
C ALA A 130 -8.90 5.71 2.45
N LEU A 131 -8.22 6.01 3.55
CA LEU A 131 -8.32 7.29 4.25
C LEU A 131 -6.96 8.00 4.30
N GLY A 132 -6.96 9.33 4.22
CA GLY A 132 -5.74 10.14 4.27
C GLY A 132 -4.66 9.63 3.32
N GLY A 133 -3.48 9.29 3.83
CA GLY A 133 -2.40 8.68 3.04
C GLY A 133 -2.81 7.44 2.23
N GLY A 134 -3.85 6.71 2.66
CA GLY A 134 -4.42 5.60 1.89
C GLY A 134 -5.18 6.09 0.64
N SER A 135 -5.86 7.23 0.73
CA SER A 135 -6.44 7.89 -0.45
C SER A 135 -5.33 8.39 -1.38
N GLU A 136 -4.23 8.91 -0.84
CA GLU A 136 -3.09 9.40 -1.62
C GLU A 136 -2.42 8.27 -2.41
N ILE A 137 -2.15 7.12 -1.77
CA ILE A 137 -1.66 5.91 -2.46
C ILE A 137 -2.64 5.47 -3.55
N ALA A 138 -3.93 5.41 -3.26
CA ALA A 138 -4.93 5.02 -4.24
C ALA A 138 -4.99 5.99 -5.43
N LEU A 139 -4.83 7.29 -5.20
CA LEU A 139 -4.83 8.33 -6.24
C LEU A 139 -3.53 8.35 -7.05
N SER A 140 -2.42 7.89 -6.48
CA SER A 140 -1.13 7.78 -7.16
C SER A 140 -1.06 6.60 -8.14
N CYS A 141 -1.99 5.65 -8.04
CA CYS A 141 -2.11 4.56 -9.01
C CYS A 141 -2.84 5.02 -10.28
N ASP A 142 -2.57 4.36 -11.42
CA ASP A 142 -3.24 4.64 -12.70
C ASP A 142 -4.72 4.25 -12.67
N LEU A 143 -5.02 3.09 -12.09
CA LEU A 143 -6.38 2.55 -12.00
C LEU A 143 -6.77 2.25 -10.55
N ARG A 144 -8.05 2.39 -10.25
CA ARG A 144 -8.65 2.06 -8.95
C ARG A 144 -9.81 1.12 -9.15
N LEU A 145 -9.77 -0.03 -8.47
CA LEU A 145 -10.87 -0.98 -8.35
C LEU A 145 -11.32 -0.96 -6.89
N ALA A 146 -12.58 -0.72 -6.65
CA ALA A 146 -13.10 -0.60 -5.29
C ALA A 146 -14.34 -1.49 -5.09
N THR A 147 -14.44 -2.11 -3.92
CA THR A 147 -15.64 -2.85 -3.54
C THR A 147 -16.75 -1.88 -3.10
N PRO A 148 -18.03 -2.29 -3.11
CA PRO A 148 -19.14 -1.45 -2.66
C PRO A 148 -19.05 -1.00 -1.19
N ARG A 149 -18.23 -1.67 -0.36
CA ARG A 149 -18.00 -1.30 1.04
C ARG A 149 -16.83 -0.34 1.23
N SER A 150 -16.12 0.02 0.17
CA SER A 150 -14.98 0.93 0.23
C SER A 150 -15.41 2.35 0.61
N LYS A 151 -14.59 2.99 1.44
CA LYS A 151 -14.81 4.36 1.91
C LYS A 151 -13.55 5.17 1.74
N PHE A 152 -13.68 6.28 1.03
CA PHE A 152 -12.60 7.24 0.78
C PHE A 152 -12.81 8.49 1.63
N GLY A 153 -11.72 9.11 2.03
CA GLY A 153 -11.79 10.37 2.78
C GLY A 153 -10.42 10.90 3.19
N THR A 154 -10.43 12.16 3.59
CA THR A 154 -9.28 12.89 4.11
C THR A 154 -9.61 13.39 5.51
N PRO A 155 -9.53 12.51 6.55
CA PRO A 155 -9.96 12.84 7.91
C PRO A 155 -9.00 13.78 8.65
N GLU A 156 -7.86 14.14 8.06
CA GLU A 156 -6.82 14.98 8.65
C GLU A 156 -7.35 16.31 9.15
N ILE A 157 -8.41 16.85 8.54
CA ILE A 157 -9.06 18.08 8.96
C ILE A 157 -9.70 17.98 10.37
N ASN A 158 -9.88 16.75 10.88
CA ASN A 158 -10.50 16.49 12.18
C ASN A 158 -9.48 16.09 13.27
N LEU A 159 -8.18 16.13 12.95
CA LEU A 159 -7.08 15.74 13.85
C LEU A 159 -6.37 16.96 14.52
#